data_32187992d5c61b9d7ef9b62300e5ed03
#
_entry.id   32187992d5c61b9d7ef9b62300e5ed03
#
_cell.length_a   1.000
_cell.length_b   1.000
_cell.length_c   1.000
_cell.angle_alpha   90.00
_cell.angle_beta   90.00
_cell.angle_gamma   90.00
#
_symmetry.space_group_name_H-M   'P 1'
#
loop_
_entity.id
_entity.type
_entity.pdbx_description
1 polymer ?
#
loop_
_entity_poly.entity_id
_entity_poly.type
_entity_poly.pdbx_seq_one_letter_code
_entity_poly.pdbx_strand_id
1 'polypeptide(L)'
;MRKRRWLPAVVAPVVTAALALTGIALAANAEAATNRNMFVTLYGWPDNSPPGDGTAFGSGHAGGVGTFANPVTFATDQHELKPGTKVYYPFLKRYFVMQDECVECDQDWKHHKWHIDLWVGGKGENAGKVIQCEDDLTQDSARVIVNPPANEPVDTTPLFKHGKCYRPH
;
A
#
# COMPACT_ATOMS: atom_id res chain seq x y z
N MET A 1 72.55 -58.52 19.16
CA MET A 1 71.92 -57.43 19.85
C MET A 1 71.51 -56.36 18.78
N ARG A 2 70.24 -56.30 18.38
CA ARG A 2 69.75 -55.34 17.37
C ARG A 2 69.15 -54.13 18.09
N LYS A 3 69.74 -52.94 17.92
CA LYS A 3 69.21 -51.66 18.43
C LYS A 3 68.07 -51.19 17.56
N ARG A 4 66.87 -51.11 18.11
CA ARG A 4 65.70 -50.44 17.44
C ARG A 4 65.88 -48.93 17.54
N ARG A 5 65.88 -48.27 16.38
CA ARG A 5 65.85 -46.81 16.28
C ARG A 5 64.35 -46.39 16.28
N TRP A 6 63.99 -45.55 17.23
CA TRP A 6 62.72 -44.88 17.27
C TRP A 6 62.76 -43.60 16.38
N LEU A 7 61.82 -43.46 15.44
CA LEU A 7 61.62 -42.24 14.67
C LEU A 7 60.57 -41.41 15.37
N PRO A 8 60.72 -40.08 15.52
CA PRO A 8 59.69 -39.22 16.08
C PRO A 8 58.60 -39.00 15.06
N ALA A 9 57.37 -39.14 15.52
CA ALA A 9 56.14 -38.79 14.72
C ALA A 9 56.03 -37.26 14.65
N VAL A 10 56.03 -36.74 13.42
CA VAL A 10 55.76 -35.34 13.16
C VAL A 10 54.23 -35.15 13.11
N VAL A 11 53.67 -34.46 14.11
CA VAL A 11 52.26 -34.05 14.15
C VAL A 11 52.15 -32.73 13.40
N ALA A 12 51.52 -32.76 12.22
CA ALA A 12 51.21 -31.55 11.48
C ALA A 12 49.89 -30.91 12.04
N PRO A 13 49.85 -29.60 12.30
CA PRO A 13 48.62 -28.96 12.72
C PRO A 13 47.65 -28.80 11.52
N VAL A 14 46.44 -29.34 11.67
CA VAL A 14 45.34 -29.09 10.74
C VAL A 14 44.79 -27.71 11.04
N VAL A 15 45.07 -26.76 10.16
CA VAL A 15 44.44 -25.42 10.20
C VAL A 15 43.07 -25.51 9.52
N THR A 16 42.02 -25.57 10.33
CA THR A 16 40.63 -25.43 9.85
C THR A 16 40.35 -23.96 9.60
N ALA A 17 40.35 -23.56 8.35
CA ALA A 17 39.87 -22.24 7.93
C ALA A 17 38.35 -22.22 8.00
N ALA A 18 37.76 -21.52 8.99
CA ALA A 18 36.36 -21.23 9.05
C ALA A 18 36.05 -20.11 8.06
N LEU A 19 35.36 -20.44 6.95
CA LEU A 19 34.76 -19.44 6.04
C LEU A 19 33.55 -18.82 6.72
N ALA A 20 33.69 -17.60 7.23
CA ALA A 20 32.57 -16.77 7.64
C ALA A 20 31.85 -16.25 6.40
N LEU A 21 30.69 -16.83 6.07
CA LEU A 21 29.75 -16.29 5.09
C LEU A 21 29.08 -15.05 5.70
N THR A 22 29.67 -13.87 5.43
CA THR A 22 28.97 -12.60 5.69
C THR A 22 27.84 -12.46 4.68
N GLY A 23 26.61 -12.82 5.09
CA GLY A 23 25.41 -12.53 4.36
C GLY A 23 25.21 -11.01 4.27
N ILE A 24 25.41 -10.42 3.09
CA ILE A 24 25.01 -9.04 2.82
C ILE A 24 23.48 -9.05 2.70
N ALA A 25 22.80 -8.67 3.77
CA ALA A 25 21.39 -8.36 3.70
C ALA A 25 21.23 -7.10 2.83
N LEU A 26 20.71 -7.27 1.62
CA LEU A 26 20.24 -6.17 0.79
C LEU A 26 19.02 -5.58 1.52
N ALA A 27 19.23 -4.50 2.29
CA ALA A 27 18.15 -3.69 2.79
C ALA A 27 17.47 -3.06 1.55
N ALA A 28 16.26 -3.53 1.22
CA ALA A 28 15.42 -2.83 0.28
C ALA A 28 15.23 -1.41 0.83
N ASN A 29 15.64 -0.39 0.08
CA ASN A 29 15.40 1.00 0.42
C ASN A 29 13.88 1.23 0.42
N ALA A 30 13.24 1.11 1.59
CA ALA A 30 11.87 1.57 1.74
C ALA A 30 11.88 3.09 1.55
N GLU A 31 11.11 3.58 0.60
CA GLU A 31 10.94 5.03 0.43
C GLU A 31 10.41 5.62 1.74
N ALA A 32 10.98 6.76 2.14
CA ALA A 32 10.61 7.42 3.39
C ALA A 32 9.17 7.92 3.35
N ALA A 33 8.46 7.79 4.47
CA ALA A 33 7.12 8.31 4.63
C ALA A 33 7.09 9.83 4.38
N THR A 34 6.18 10.29 3.53
CA THR A 34 6.07 11.69 3.13
C THR A 34 4.64 12.19 3.31
N ASN A 35 4.48 13.31 4.02
CA ASN A 35 3.18 13.99 4.12
C ASN A 35 2.91 14.81 2.85
N ARG A 36 1.70 14.68 2.32
CA ARG A 36 1.20 15.47 1.18
C ARG A 36 -0.19 15.99 1.50
N ASN A 37 -0.48 17.21 1.07
CA ASN A 37 -1.86 17.69 0.97
C ASN A 37 -2.35 17.34 -0.42
N MET A 38 -3.46 16.60 -0.49
CA MET A 38 -4.05 16.10 -1.73
C MET A 38 -5.52 16.48 -1.79
N PHE A 39 -6.04 16.67 -2.98
CA PHE A 39 -7.46 16.57 -3.25
C PHE A 39 -7.83 15.10 -3.08
N VAL A 40 -8.84 14.79 -2.29
CA VAL A 40 -9.28 13.42 -2.01
C VAL A 40 -10.73 13.30 -2.40
N THR A 41 -11.01 12.55 -3.46
CA THR A 41 -12.34 12.13 -3.88
C THR A 41 -12.57 10.68 -3.54
N LEU A 42 -13.78 10.20 -3.79
CA LEU A 42 -14.13 8.81 -3.57
C LEU A 42 -14.97 8.32 -4.75
N TYR A 43 -14.82 7.05 -5.10
CA TYR A 43 -15.59 6.36 -6.13
C TYR A 43 -16.06 5.00 -5.64
N GLY A 44 -17.05 4.43 -6.29
CA GLY A 44 -17.60 3.15 -5.88
C GLY A 44 -18.12 2.31 -7.04
N TRP A 45 -18.87 1.26 -6.68
CA TRP A 45 -19.43 0.34 -7.66
C TRP A 45 -20.26 1.02 -8.76
N PRO A 46 -21.13 2.03 -8.48
CA PRO A 46 -22.04 2.56 -9.49
C PRO A 46 -21.39 3.47 -10.51
N ASP A 47 -20.34 4.18 -10.15
CA ASP A 47 -19.66 5.20 -10.96
C ASP A 47 -18.28 4.80 -11.47
N ASN A 48 -17.78 3.62 -11.06
CA ASN A 48 -16.60 3.03 -11.73
C ASN A 48 -16.87 2.81 -13.23
N SER A 49 -15.86 2.90 -14.06
CA SER A 49 -16.02 2.82 -15.51
C SER A 49 -15.28 1.61 -16.13
N PRO A 50 -16.00 0.54 -16.54
CA PRO A 50 -17.46 0.34 -16.42
C PRO A 50 -17.91 0.11 -14.97
N PRO A 51 -19.23 0.30 -14.65
CA PRO A 51 -19.74 0.02 -13.31
C PRO A 51 -19.34 -1.36 -12.81
N GLY A 52 -18.81 -1.42 -11.58
CA GLY A 52 -18.26 -2.65 -11.04
C GLY A 52 -17.09 -2.42 -10.10
N ASP A 53 -16.31 -3.47 -9.84
CA ASP A 53 -15.10 -3.44 -9.04
C ASP A 53 -13.81 -3.65 -9.86
N GLY A 54 -13.88 -3.51 -11.19
CA GLY A 54 -12.72 -3.64 -12.07
C GLY A 54 -11.67 -2.57 -11.77
N THR A 55 -10.38 -2.92 -11.84
CA THR A 55 -9.26 -1.99 -11.66
C THR A 55 -8.27 -2.10 -12.80
N ALA A 56 -7.58 -1.00 -13.12
CA ALA A 56 -6.58 -0.94 -14.18
C ALA A 56 -5.30 -1.71 -13.82
N PHE A 57 -4.97 -1.83 -12.53
CA PHE A 57 -3.72 -2.41 -12.04
C PHE A 57 -3.98 -3.44 -10.92
N GLY A 58 -2.94 -4.16 -10.51
CA GLY A 58 -3.00 -5.08 -9.37
C GLY A 58 -3.79 -6.35 -9.63
N SER A 59 -4.74 -6.69 -8.76
CA SER A 59 -5.55 -7.92 -8.85
C SER A 59 -6.67 -7.86 -9.88
N GLY A 60 -6.95 -6.69 -10.45
CA GLY A 60 -8.08 -6.43 -11.34
C GLY A 60 -9.42 -6.22 -10.61
N HIS A 61 -9.42 -6.17 -9.28
CA HIS A 61 -10.61 -5.91 -8.46
C HIS A 61 -10.32 -4.95 -7.32
N ALA A 62 -11.15 -3.91 -7.19
CA ALA A 62 -11.11 -3.00 -6.06
C ALA A 62 -11.64 -3.67 -4.79
N GLY A 63 -11.03 -3.34 -3.65
CA GLY A 63 -11.40 -3.93 -2.37
C GLY A 63 -10.43 -3.61 -1.25
N GLY A 64 -10.35 -4.51 -0.27
CA GLY A 64 -9.53 -4.35 0.92
C GLY A 64 -10.33 -3.92 2.16
N VAL A 65 -9.66 -3.95 3.33
CA VAL A 65 -10.29 -3.63 4.63
C VAL A 65 -9.66 -2.42 5.32
N GLY A 66 -8.57 -1.87 4.76
CA GLY A 66 -7.94 -0.66 5.26
C GLY A 66 -6.80 -0.88 6.25
N THR A 67 -6.33 -2.13 6.45
CA THR A 67 -5.11 -2.41 7.20
C THR A 67 -3.86 -2.28 6.31
N PHE A 68 -2.67 -2.17 6.90
CA PHE A 68 -1.43 -2.14 6.12
C PHE A 68 -1.21 -3.43 5.29
N ALA A 69 -1.63 -4.60 5.83
CA ALA A 69 -1.52 -5.88 5.15
C ALA A 69 -2.61 -6.11 4.09
N ASN A 70 -3.78 -5.48 4.25
CA ASN A 70 -4.91 -5.55 3.32
C ASN A 70 -5.52 -4.15 3.13
N PRO A 71 -4.79 -3.24 2.43
CA PRO A 71 -5.24 -1.88 2.19
C PRO A 71 -6.43 -1.83 1.23
N VAL A 72 -7.23 -0.78 1.31
CA VAL A 72 -8.30 -0.52 0.34
C VAL A 72 -7.68 -0.01 -0.96
N THR A 73 -8.31 -0.31 -2.09
CA THR A 73 -7.91 0.25 -3.40
C THR A 73 -8.08 1.76 -3.43
N PHE A 74 -7.16 2.45 -4.12
CA PHE A 74 -7.38 3.81 -4.60
C PHE A 74 -6.89 3.96 -6.04
N ALA A 75 -7.44 4.96 -6.73
CA ALA A 75 -7.10 5.35 -8.08
C ALA A 75 -6.34 6.69 -8.08
N THR A 76 -5.42 6.86 -9.02
CA THR A 76 -4.75 8.13 -9.34
C THR A 76 -4.00 7.99 -10.66
N ASP A 77 -3.38 9.09 -11.15
CA ASP A 77 -2.41 9.04 -12.26
C ASP A 77 -1.16 8.22 -11.86
N GLN A 78 -0.76 7.27 -12.70
CA GLN A 78 0.40 6.40 -12.45
C GLN A 78 1.75 7.16 -12.41
N HIS A 79 1.81 8.40 -12.90
CA HIS A 79 2.98 9.27 -12.80
C HIS A 79 2.96 10.13 -11.52
N GLU A 80 1.81 10.29 -10.90
CA GLU A 80 1.67 10.87 -9.56
C GLU A 80 2.14 9.88 -8.49
N LEU A 81 1.51 8.69 -8.45
CA LEU A 81 1.86 7.58 -7.58
C LEU A 81 1.82 6.27 -8.36
N LYS A 82 2.90 5.52 -8.32
CA LYS A 82 3.02 4.25 -9.06
C LYS A 82 2.07 3.18 -8.52
N PRO A 83 1.57 2.26 -9.40
CA PRO A 83 0.85 1.07 -8.95
C PRO A 83 1.60 0.32 -7.84
N GLY A 84 0.87 -0.07 -6.79
CA GLY A 84 1.41 -0.69 -5.59
C GLY A 84 1.86 0.28 -4.50
N THR A 85 1.93 1.60 -4.76
CA THR A 85 2.21 2.59 -3.72
C THR A 85 1.13 2.54 -2.65
N LYS A 86 1.54 2.51 -1.39
CA LYS A 86 0.63 2.60 -0.25
C LYS A 86 0.55 4.02 0.27
N VAL A 87 -0.65 4.43 0.64
CA VAL A 87 -0.89 5.66 1.39
C VAL A 87 -1.69 5.37 2.65
N TYR A 88 -1.56 6.24 3.65
CA TYR A 88 -2.43 6.24 4.82
C TYR A 88 -3.19 7.56 4.87
N TYR A 89 -4.50 7.46 5.04
CA TYR A 89 -5.37 8.63 5.16
C TYR A 89 -5.86 8.77 6.62
N PRO A 90 -5.29 9.70 7.39
CA PRO A 90 -5.59 9.85 8.83
C PRO A 90 -7.06 10.16 9.13
N PHE A 91 -7.74 10.92 8.26
CA PHE A 91 -9.16 11.25 8.42
C PHE A 91 -10.05 10.01 8.47
N LEU A 92 -9.77 9.01 7.62
CA LEU A 92 -10.51 7.74 7.59
C LEU A 92 -9.83 6.64 8.45
N LYS A 93 -8.65 6.91 9.01
CA LYS A 93 -7.81 5.94 9.74
C LYS A 93 -7.61 4.64 8.94
N ARG A 94 -7.17 4.75 7.66
CA ARG A 94 -7.04 3.61 6.75
C ARG A 94 -5.82 3.69 5.88
N TYR A 95 -5.34 2.51 5.53
CA TYR A 95 -4.37 2.31 4.46
C TYR A 95 -5.09 2.06 3.14
N PHE A 96 -4.51 2.62 2.09
CA PHE A 96 -4.95 2.41 0.72
C PHE A 96 -3.75 2.00 -0.13
N VAL A 97 -4.01 1.34 -1.28
CA VAL A 97 -3.00 0.94 -2.26
C VAL A 97 -3.42 1.36 -3.66
N MET A 98 -2.50 1.95 -4.41
CA MET A 98 -2.72 2.35 -5.79
C MET A 98 -2.89 1.11 -6.67
N GLN A 99 -4.10 0.91 -7.20
CA GLN A 99 -4.44 -0.22 -8.06
C GLN A 99 -5.34 0.17 -9.22
N ASP A 100 -5.75 1.44 -9.32
CA ASP A 100 -6.68 1.87 -10.36
C ASP A 100 -6.28 3.22 -10.95
N GLU A 101 -6.85 3.55 -12.11
CA GLU A 101 -6.62 4.79 -12.83
C GLU A 101 -7.81 5.74 -12.62
N CYS A 102 -7.53 7.03 -12.55
CA CYS A 102 -8.51 8.07 -12.33
C CYS A 102 -8.34 9.15 -13.40
N VAL A 103 -9.31 9.27 -14.31
CA VAL A 103 -9.25 10.21 -15.45
C VAL A 103 -9.16 11.67 -14.99
N GLU A 104 -9.88 12.03 -13.94
CA GLU A 104 -9.86 13.37 -13.35
C GLU A 104 -8.49 13.64 -12.67
N CYS A 105 -7.92 12.61 -12.04
CA CYS A 105 -6.58 12.69 -11.46
C CYS A 105 -5.52 12.92 -12.54
N ASP A 106 -5.64 12.29 -13.72
CA ASP A 106 -4.74 12.50 -14.86
C ASP A 106 -4.78 13.96 -15.35
N GLN A 107 -5.97 14.59 -15.35
CA GLN A 107 -6.10 16.00 -15.70
C GLN A 107 -5.47 16.90 -14.63
N ASP A 108 -5.73 16.62 -13.36
CA ASP A 108 -5.17 17.36 -12.23
C ASP A 108 -3.64 17.25 -12.19
N TRP A 109 -3.08 16.06 -12.46
CA TRP A 109 -1.64 15.83 -12.47
C TRP A 109 -0.89 16.59 -13.58
N LYS A 110 -1.52 16.85 -14.71
CA LYS A 110 -0.95 17.73 -15.76
C LYS A 110 -0.67 19.15 -15.24
N HIS A 111 -1.34 19.54 -14.18
CA HIS A 111 -1.16 20.81 -13.47
C HIS A 111 -0.42 20.66 -12.13
N HIS A 112 0.17 19.49 -11.86
CA HIS A 112 0.86 19.15 -10.61
C HIS A 112 -0.04 19.26 -9.36
N LYS A 113 -1.36 19.11 -9.51
CA LYS A 113 -2.30 19.01 -8.41
C LYS A 113 -2.39 17.55 -7.97
N TRP A 114 -2.01 17.29 -6.71
CA TRP A 114 -2.12 15.98 -6.10
C TRP A 114 -3.59 15.58 -5.91
N HIS A 115 -3.98 14.43 -6.46
CA HIS A 115 -5.37 13.95 -6.42
C HIS A 115 -5.43 12.43 -6.33
N ILE A 116 -6.07 11.91 -5.30
CA ILE A 116 -6.35 10.48 -5.14
C ILE A 116 -7.84 10.23 -4.99
N ASP A 117 -8.32 9.15 -5.57
CA ASP A 117 -9.72 8.75 -5.59
C ASP A 117 -9.89 7.40 -4.86
N LEU A 118 -10.63 7.38 -3.75
CA LEU A 118 -10.65 6.28 -2.79
C LEU A 118 -11.86 5.37 -2.99
N TRP A 119 -11.65 4.05 -3.06
CA TRP A 119 -12.72 3.08 -3.21
C TRP A 119 -13.61 2.98 -1.96
N VAL A 120 -14.93 3.17 -2.12
CA VAL A 120 -15.90 3.03 -1.01
C VAL A 120 -16.70 1.73 -1.04
N GLY A 121 -16.71 0.99 -2.16
CA GLY A 121 -17.50 -0.23 -2.33
C GLY A 121 -18.86 0.03 -2.96
N GLY A 122 -19.96 -0.36 -2.29
CA GLY A 122 -21.32 -0.07 -2.75
C GLY A 122 -21.95 -1.13 -3.65
N LYS A 123 -21.35 -2.32 -3.82
CA LYS A 123 -21.94 -3.43 -4.60
C LYS A 123 -23.32 -3.84 -4.07
N GLY A 124 -24.33 -3.77 -4.95
CA GLY A 124 -25.71 -4.14 -4.62
C GLY A 124 -26.45 -3.14 -3.73
N GLU A 125 -25.86 -1.99 -3.44
CA GLU A 125 -26.45 -0.92 -2.68
C GLU A 125 -27.19 0.09 -3.59
N ASN A 126 -27.89 1.05 -3.01
CA ASN A 126 -28.52 2.12 -3.78
C ASN A 126 -27.46 3.09 -4.33
N ALA A 127 -27.35 3.20 -5.65
CA ALA A 127 -26.34 4.01 -6.32
C ALA A 127 -26.30 5.47 -5.85
N GLY A 128 -27.46 6.13 -5.74
CA GLY A 128 -27.53 7.52 -5.31
C GLY A 128 -27.06 7.74 -3.86
N LYS A 129 -27.21 6.73 -2.98
CA LYS A 129 -26.68 6.80 -1.62
C LYS A 129 -25.18 6.54 -1.58
N VAL A 130 -24.65 5.72 -2.48
CA VAL A 130 -23.19 5.51 -2.60
C VAL A 130 -22.56 6.81 -3.05
N ILE A 131 -23.02 7.41 -4.15
CA ILE A 131 -22.53 8.70 -4.69
C ILE A 131 -22.65 9.83 -3.64
N GLN A 132 -23.76 9.90 -2.91
CA GLN A 132 -23.88 10.88 -1.82
C GLN A 132 -22.82 10.69 -0.73
N CYS A 133 -22.43 9.45 -0.45
CA CYS A 133 -21.37 9.16 0.53
C CYS A 133 -19.98 9.58 0.00
N GLU A 134 -19.73 9.41 -1.28
CA GLU A 134 -18.52 9.85 -1.95
C GLU A 134 -18.37 11.38 -1.85
N ASP A 135 -19.43 12.11 -2.20
CA ASP A 135 -19.51 13.57 -2.08
C ASP A 135 -19.28 14.03 -0.63
N ASP A 136 -19.94 13.37 0.33
CA ASP A 136 -19.88 13.70 1.75
C ASP A 136 -18.46 13.52 2.36
N LEU A 137 -17.66 12.61 1.81
CA LEU A 137 -16.31 12.29 2.27
C LEU A 137 -15.21 12.99 1.47
N THR A 138 -15.54 13.59 0.33
CA THR A 138 -14.62 14.36 -0.51
C THR A 138 -14.02 15.55 0.25
N GLN A 139 -12.72 15.77 0.09
CA GLN A 139 -11.97 16.85 0.74
C GLN A 139 -11.09 17.59 -0.28
N ASP A 140 -11.28 18.88 -0.47
CA ASP A 140 -10.50 19.71 -1.40
C ASP A 140 -9.00 19.72 -1.10
N SER A 141 -8.64 19.57 0.17
CA SER A 141 -7.25 19.48 0.62
C SER A 141 -7.17 18.72 1.93
N ALA A 142 -6.59 17.56 1.89
CA ALA A 142 -6.45 16.69 3.06
C ALA A 142 -5.02 16.15 3.17
N ARG A 143 -4.55 16.00 4.41
CA ARG A 143 -3.26 15.35 4.68
C ARG A 143 -3.34 13.86 4.38
N VAL A 144 -2.44 13.39 3.52
CA VAL A 144 -2.22 11.97 3.20
C VAL A 144 -0.74 11.65 3.45
N ILE A 145 -0.46 10.46 3.98
CA ILE A 145 0.91 9.98 4.19
C ILE A 145 1.23 8.97 3.09
N VAL A 146 2.16 9.31 2.21
CA VAL A 146 2.68 8.40 1.16
C VAL A 146 3.78 7.55 1.76
N ASN A 147 3.84 6.26 1.42
CA ASN A 147 4.75 5.26 2.00
C ASN A 147 4.72 5.24 3.53
N PRO A 148 3.53 5.10 4.14
CA PRO A 148 3.35 5.19 5.59
C PRO A 148 4.01 4.01 6.32
N PRO A 149 4.37 4.17 7.61
CA PRO A 149 4.72 3.05 8.46
C PRO A 149 3.51 2.14 8.71
N ALA A 150 3.75 0.88 9.05
CA ALA A 150 2.69 -0.14 9.17
C ALA A 150 1.87 -0.06 10.48
N ASN A 151 2.18 0.88 11.38
CA ASN A 151 1.64 0.97 12.73
C ASN A 151 0.72 2.17 12.98
N GLU A 152 0.19 2.78 11.91
CA GLU A 152 -0.81 3.84 12.06
C GLU A 152 -2.14 3.26 12.60
N PRO A 153 -2.93 4.04 13.35
CA PRO A 153 -4.25 3.62 13.84
C PRO A 153 -5.19 3.23 12.71
N VAL A 154 -5.93 2.12 12.86
CA VAL A 154 -6.79 1.59 11.79
C VAL A 154 -8.23 1.45 12.27
N ASP A 155 -9.18 1.91 11.44
CA ASP A 155 -10.60 1.61 11.51
C ASP A 155 -11.02 0.82 10.27
N THR A 156 -11.49 -0.42 10.45
CA THR A 156 -11.89 -1.32 9.36
C THR A 156 -13.39 -1.33 9.10
N THR A 157 -14.18 -0.48 9.76
CA THR A 157 -15.61 -0.36 9.49
C THR A 157 -15.84 0.04 8.04
N PRO A 158 -16.70 -0.65 7.25
CA PRO A 158 -16.93 -0.28 5.85
C PRO A 158 -17.31 1.18 5.68
N LEU A 159 -16.75 1.87 4.68
CA LEU A 159 -17.07 3.29 4.40
C LEU A 159 -18.52 3.47 3.98
N PHE A 160 -19.06 2.48 3.24
CA PHE A 160 -20.48 2.43 2.90
C PHE A 160 -21.03 1.03 3.12
N LYS A 161 -22.13 0.92 3.85
CA LYS A 161 -22.81 -0.35 4.10
C LYS A 161 -24.26 -0.15 4.52
N HIS A 162 -25.18 -0.96 3.98
CA HIS A 162 -26.61 -0.95 4.29
C HIS A 162 -27.23 0.46 4.15
N GLY A 163 -26.85 1.17 3.08
CA GLY A 163 -27.34 2.51 2.77
C GLY A 163 -26.85 3.61 3.72
N LYS A 164 -25.81 3.35 4.51
CA LYS A 164 -25.22 4.30 5.46
C LYS A 164 -23.76 4.57 5.11
N CYS A 165 -23.44 5.87 5.02
CA CYS A 165 -22.08 6.36 4.94
C CYS A 165 -21.46 6.41 6.35
N TYR A 166 -20.29 5.81 6.48
CA TYR A 166 -19.52 5.82 7.73
C TYR A 166 -18.63 7.06 7.78
N ARG A 167 -18.51 7.66 8.98
CA ARG A 167 -17.52 8.70 9.27
C ARG A 167 -16.74 8.29 10.51
N PRO A 168 -15.40 8.31 10.47
CA PRO A 168 -14.62 8.08 11.68
C PRO A 168 -14.89 9.17 12.71
N HIS A 169 -14.94 8.76 13.94
CA HIS A 169 -15.09 9.63 15.11
C HIS A 169 -13.75 9.99 15.71
#